data_bb7e84389c4a435a8a83a1c1f4ad4ad6
#
_entry.id   bb7e84389c4a435a8a83a1c1f4ad4ad6
#
_cell.length_a   1.000
_cell.length_b   1.000
_cell.length_c   1.000
_cell.angle_alpha   90.00
_cell.angle_beta   90.00
_cell.angle_gamma   90.00
#
_symmetry.space_group_name_H-M   'P 1'
#
loop_
_entity.id
_entity.type
_entity.pdbx_description
1 polymer ?
#
loop_
_entity_poly.entity_id
_entity_poly.type
_entity_poly.pdbx_seq_one_letter_code
_entity_poly.pdbx_strand_id
1 'polypeptide(L)'
;GRVSDVQRRQMSTVTAPNVHTIALQGTFDDCQDTVKALFNDLSFRDRMNLSAVNSINWARIVAQIVYYFWAALKVGAPARPVSFAVPTGNFGNVFAGYAAHRMGLPVEQFIVGSNANDILARFFESGAMEIDTVVPTISPSMDIQISSNFERLLFELYDRDGARVARTLNTFRSDGQFAVDADMLARAREIFDGGRYTDDQTRALIADHYAKTGELLDPHTAVGLAVSRSHRRNSSTPMVALATAHPAKFPEAVEAASGVYPGLPAHMADLFDRDELINVIPNDLAAVRGFIEDRAKNADSIGGAAP
;
A
#
# COMPACT_ATOMS: atom_id res chain seq x y z
N GLY A 1 -17.63 8.70 -5.26
CA GLY A 1 -16.52 7.77 -5.10
C GLY A 1 -16.55 6.67 -6.14
N ARG A 2 -15.37 6.24 -6.54
CA ARG A 2 -15.20 5.15 -7.52
C ARG A 2 -14.51 3.94 -6.87
N VAL A 3 -14.80 3.68 -5.61
CA VAL A 3 -14.39 2.45 -4.94
C VAL A 3 -15.50 1.41 -5.08
N SER A 4 -15.16 0.11 -5.03
CA SER A 4 -16.19 -0.95 -5.03
C SER A 4 -17.15 -0.79 -3.85
N ASP A 5 -18.36 -1.32 -3.96
CA ASP A 5 -19.35 -1.26 -2.88
C ASP A 5 -18.82 -1.92 -1.60
N VAL A 6 -18.05 -2.99 -1.72
CA VAL A 6 -17.39 -3.62 -0.58
C VAL A 6 -16.45 -2.65 0.13
N GLN A 7 -15.59 -1.94 -0.62
CA GLN A 7 -14.66 -0.97 -0.04
C GLN A 7 -15.38 0.22 0.60
N ARG A 8 -16.42 0.73 -0.05
CA ARG A 8 -17.25 1.82 0.50
C ARG A 8 -17.88 1.41 1.81
N ARG A 9 -18.53 0.26 1.84
CA ARG A 9 -19.19 -0.25 3.05
C ARG A 9 -18.22 -0.58 4.17
N GLN A 10 -17.03 -1.09 3.88
CA GLN A 10 -16.00 -1.27 4.90
C GLN A 10 -15.66 0.02 5.67
N MET A 11 -15.72 1.18 5.00
CA MET A 11 -15.46 2.47 5.64
C MET A 11 -16.70 3.05 6.30
N SER A 12 -17.87 2.92 5.66
CA SER A 12 -19.08 3.63 6.05
C SER A 12 -19.97 2.90 7.06
N THR A 13 -19.75 1.60 7.27
CA THR A 13 -20.51 0.79 8.23
C THR A 13 -19.90 0.70 9.63
N VAL A 14 -18.84 1.45 9.88
CA VAL A 14 -18.28 1.59 11.23
C VAL A 14 -19.07 2.64 11.98
N THR A 15 -19.88 2.20 12.96
CA THR A 15 -20.85 3.05 13.68
C THR A 15 -20.34 3.51 15.06
N ALA A 16 -19.08 3.27 15.39
CA ALA A 16 -18.48 3.73 16.64
C ALA A 16 -18.54 5.26 16.76
N PRO A 17 -18.89 5.83 17.93
CA PRO A 17 -19.18 7.25 18.10
C PRO A 17 -17.97 8.18 17.82
N ASN A 18 -16.76 7.63 17.80
CA ASN A 18 -15.52 8.33 17.47
C ASN A 18 -15.05 8.13 16.02
N VAL A 19 -15.86 7.47 15.17
CA VAL A 19 -15.55 7.23 13.75
C VAL A 19 -16.54 8.00 12.88
N HIS A 20 -16.02 8.84 11.99
CA HIS A 20 -16.81 9.66 11.11
C HIS A 20 -16.32 9.52 9.67
N THR A 21 -17.16 8.98 8.79
CA THR A 21 -16.88 8.90 7.35
C THR A 21 -17.39 10.15 6.66
N ILE A 22 -16.48 10.87 6.00
CA ILE A 22 -16.77 12.05 5.20
C ILE A 22 -16.72 11.68 3.72
N ALA A 23 -17.80 11.97 2.99
CA ALA A 23 -17.84 11.96 1.54
C ALA A 23 -17.78 13.40 1.03
N LEU A 24 -16.64 13.79 0.49
CA LEU A 24 -16.45 15.11 -0.12
C LEU A 24 -17.11 15.15 -1.50
N GLN A 25 -17.85 16.21 -1.80
CA GLN A 25 -18.43 16.43 -3.13
C GLN A 25 -17.35 16.93 -4.11
N GLY A 26 -16.47 16.00 -4.52
CA GLY A 26 -15.32 16.30 -5.36
C GLY A 26 -14.65 15.01 -5.85
N THR A 27 -13.45 15.18 -6.34
CA THR A 27 -12.56 14.11 -6.83
C THR A 27 -11.68 13.56 -5.70
N PHE A 28 -10.91 12.52 -6.00
CA PHE A 28 -9.90 12.02 -5.07
C PHE A 28 -8.78 13.05 -4.82
N ASP A 29 -8.42 13.81 -5.84
CA ASP A 29 -7.41 14.87 -5.72
C ASP A 29 -7.90 16.01 -4.82
N ASP A 30 -9.18 16.38 -4.91
CA ASP A 30 -9.79 17.34 -3.98
C ASP A 30 -9.69 16.87 -2.52
N CYS A 31 -9.94 15.59 -2.27
CA CYS A 31 -9.78 15.00 -0.94
C CYS A 31 -8.32 15.09 -0.46
N GLN A 32 -7.34 14.77 -1.33
CA GLN A 32 -5.93 14.87 -0.99
C GLN A 32 -5.51 16.31 -0.70
N ASP A 33 -5.96 17.27 -1.52
CA ASP A 33 -5.60 18.68 -1.36
C ASP A 33 -6.23 19.26 -0.10
N THR A 34 -7.46 18.89 0.24
CA THR A 34 -8.10 19.23 1.53
C THR A 34 -7.28 18.71 2.71
N VAL A 35 -6.85 17.44 2.68
CA VAL A 35 -6.01 16.85 3.72
C VAL A 35 -4.67 17.58 3.82
N LYS A 36 -3.99 17.85 2.71
CA LYS A 36 -2.73 18.62 2.70
C LYS A 36 -2.90 20.02 3.29
N ALA A 37 -4.00 20.71 2.92
CA ALA A 37 -4.29 22.06 3.43
C ALA A 37 -4.50 22.04 4.96
N LEU A 38 -5.22 21.06 5.49
CA LEU A 38 -5.42 20.88 6.93
C LEU A 38 -4.10 20.64 7.68
N PHE A 39 -3.20 19.82 7.12
CA PHE A 39 -1.90 19.54 7.72
C PHE A 39 -0.89 20.68 7.60
N ASN A 40 -1.00 21.51 6.56
CA ASN A 40 -0.15 22.68 6.35
C ASN A 40 -0.56 23.88 7.25
N ASP A 41 -1.80 23.92 7.71
CA ASP A 41 -2.20 24.86 8.76
C ASP A 41 -1.74 24.35 10.12
N LEU A 42 -0.53 24.78 10.51
CA LEU A 42 0.11 24.32 11.74
C LEU A 42 -0.74 24.60 12.99
N SER A 43 -1.45 25.73 13.02
CA SER A 43 -2.28 26.10 14.17
C SER A 43 -3.50 25.17 14.31
N PHE A 44 -4.13 24.84 13.20
CA PHE A 44 -5.24 23.88 13.19
C PHE A 44 -4.77 22.48 13.49
N ARG A 45 -3.70 22.03 12.80
CA ARG A 45 -3.09 20.73 12.99
C ARG A 45 -2.76 20.45 14.46
N ASP A 46 -2.05 21.39 15.10
CA ASP A 46 -1.57 21.21 16.46
C ASP A 46 -2.72 21.30 17.47
N ARG A 47 -3.70 22.23 17.27
CA ARG A 47 -4.89 22.33 18.12
C ARG A 47 -5.77 21.09 18.06
N MET A 48 -5.95 20.51 16.87
CA MET A 48 -6.78 19.31 16.65
C MET A 48 -5.99 18.02 16.79
N ASN A 49 -4.68 18.10 17.07
CA ASN A 49 -3.77 16.94 17.18
C ASN A 49 -3.87 16.00 15.97
N LEU A 50 -3.88 16.58 14.76
CA LEU A 50 -4.08 15.81 13.53
C LEU A 50 -2.93 14.82 13.32
N SER A 51 -3.30 13.58 13.05
CA SER A 51 -2.36 12.52 12.65
C SER A 51 -2.89 11.79 11.40
N ALA A 52 -1.99 11.47 10.48
CA ALA A 52 -2.35 10.71 9.30
C ALA A 52 -2.12 9.21 9.52
N VAL A 53 -3.11 8.38 9.15
CA VAL A 53 -3.03 6.92 9.17
C VAL A 53 -2.98 6.40 7.73
N ASN A 54 -2.11 6.98 6.90
CA ASN A 54 -1.86 6.56 5.52
C ASN A 54 -0.54 5.77 5.38
N SER A 55 -0.15 5.47 4.15
CA SER A 55 1.03 4.64 3.85
C SER A 55 2.36 5.26 4.30
N ILE A 56 2.45 6.58 4.49
CA ILE A 56 3.68 7.26 4.94
C ILE A 56 3.86 7.27 6.47
N ASN A 57 2.83 6.91 7.24
CA ASN A 57 2.94 6.86 8.69
C ASN A 57 3.84 5.71 9.13
N TRP A 58 4.90 6.05 9.89
CA TRP A 58 5.86 5.07 10.40
C TRP A 58 5.20 3.97 11.26
N ALA A 59 4.17 4.32 12.04
CA ALA A 59 3.44 3.35 12.86
C ALA A 59 2.83 2.21 12.02
N ARG A 60 2.35 2.52 10.79
CA ARG A 60 1.89 1.47 9.85
C ARG A 60 3.03 0.56 9.40
N ILE A 61 4.20 1.12 9.12
CA ILE A 61 5.38 0.33 8.72
C ILE A 61 5.81 -0.58 9.87
N VAL A 62 5.89 -0.05 11.10
CA VAL A 62 6.26 -0.83 12.30
C VAL A 62 5.30 -2.00 12.51
N ALA A 63 3.99 -1.77 12.42
CA ALA A 63 3.00 -2.85 12.54
C ALA A 63 3.17 -3.92 11.45
N GLN A 64 3.60 -3.52 10.26
CA GLN A 64 3.83 -4.45 9.14
C GLN A 64 5.08 -5.31 9.31
N ILE A 65 6.07 -4.89 10.08
CA ILE A 65 7.25 -5.71 10.39
C ILE A 65 6.86 -7.04 11.03
N VAL A 66 5.81 -7.05 11.84
CA VAL A 66 5.37 -8.23 12.61
C VAL A 66 5.08 -9.43 11.71
N TYR A 67 4.35 -9.24 10.63
CA TYR A 67 3.98 -10.38 9.78
C TYR A 67 5.13 -10.91 8.92
N TYR A 68 6.19 -10.12 8.68
CA TYR A 68 7.42 -10.64 8.07
C TYR A 68 8.11 -11.64 9.00
N PHE A 69 8.27 -11.29 10.28
CA PHE A 69 8.79 -12.23 11.28
C PHE A 69 7.88 -13.44 11.42
N TRP A 70 6.57 -13.21 11.54
CA TRP A 70 5.60 -14.28 11.67
C TRP A 70 5.69 -15.29 10.51
N ALA A 71 5.65 -14.81 9.27
CA ALA A 71 5.71 -15.65 8.08
C ALA A 71 7.05 -16.39 7.99
N ALA A 72 8.16 -15.69 8.23
CA ALA A 72 9.49 -16.28 8.19
C ALA A 72 9.65 -17.41 9.22
N LEU A 73 9.20 -17.22 10.45
CA LEU A 73 9.23 -18.25 11.50
C LEU A 73 8.42 -19.49 11.09
N LYS A 74 7.26 -19.31 10.45
CA LYS A 74 6.42 -20.43 9.98
C LYS A 74 7.09 -21.27 8.88
N VAL A 75 8.02 -20.69 8.11
CA VAL A 75 8.74 -21.41 7.05
C VAL A 75 10.16 -21.78 7.42
N GLY A 76 10.56 -21.62 8.70
CA GLY A 76 11.79 -22.19 9.27
C GLY A 76 12.91 -21.21 9.58
N ALA A 77 12.70 -19.91 9.54
CA ALA A 77 13.65 -18.95 10.09
C ALA A 77 13.77 -19.11 11.61
N PRO A 78 14.91 -18.79 12.23
CA PRO A 78 16.15 -18.30 11.65
C PRO A 78 17.08 -19.41 11.11
N ALA A 79 16.70 -20.70 11.22
CA ALA A 79 17.55 -21.84 10.83
C ALA A 79 17.84 -21.88 9.30
N ARG A 80 17.00 -21.20 8.50
CA ARG A 80 17.22 -21.00 7.07
C ARG A 80 16.73 -19.63 6.64
N PRO A 81 17.27 -19.06 5.56
CA PRO A 81 16.78 -17.79 5.00
C PRO A 81 15.38 -17.94 4.40
N VAL A 82 14.74 -16.81 4.13
CA VAL A 82 13.43 -16.73 3.48
C VAL A 82 13.46 -15.62 2.44
N SER A 83 12.67 -15.77 1.36
CA SER A 83 12.47 -14.73 0.35
C SER A 83 11.01 -14.26 0.35
N PHE A 84 10.78 -13.01 0.01
CA PHE A 84 9.45 -12.42 -0.02
C PHE A 84 9.15 -11.80 -1.38
N ALA A 85 7.96 -12.08 -1.93
CA ALA A 85 7.41 -11.37 -3.07
C ALA A 85 6.28 -10.46 -2.60
N VAL A 86 6.39 -9.18 -2.93
CA VAL A 86 5.55 -8.13 -2.35
C VAL A 86 4.92 -7.31 -3.48
N PRO A 87 3.59 -7.41 -3.69
CA PRO A 87 2.90 -6.48 -4.58
C PRO A 87 3.02 -5.06 -4.03
N THR A 88 3.54 -4.13 -4.83
CA THR A 88 4.05 -2.88 -4.29
C THR A 88 3.67 -1.67 -5.15
N GLY A 89 2.98 -0.71 -4.55
CA GLY A 89 2.84 0.67 -5.05
C GLY A 89 3.72 1.62 -4.22
N ASN A 90 3.24 2.01 -3.05
CA ASN A 90 3.87 3.02 -2.18
C ASN A 90 5.10 2.53 -1.38
N PHE A 91 5.64 1.38 -1.66
CA PHE A 91 6.85 0.80 -1.05
C PHE A 91 6.79 0.57 0.48
N GLY A 92 5.71 0.94 1.15
CA GLY A 92 5.59 0.84 2.62
C GLY A 92 5.70 -0.59 3.12
N ASN A 93 5.00 -1.52 2.46
CA ASN A 93 4.98 -2.93 2.83
C ASN A 93 6.38 -3.55 2.66
N VAL A 94 6.98 -3.45 1.49
CA VAL A 94 8.31 -4.03 1.25
C VAL A 94 9.39 -3.37 2.10
N PHE A 95 9.26 -2.07 2.40
CA PHE A 95 10.18 -1.39 3.33
C PHE A 95 10.05 -1.94 4.77
N ALA A 96 8.85 -2.34 5.20
CA ALA A 96 8.69 -3.05 6.48
C ALA A 96 9.46 -4.38 6.50
N GLY A 97 9.45 -5.12 5.38
CA GLY A 97 10.28 -6.31 5.20
C GLY A 97 11.78 -5.99 5.25
N TYR A 98 12.20 -4.92 4.60
CA TYR A 98 13.60 -4.44 4.68
C TYR A 98 13.97 -4.06 6.12
N ALA A 99 13.09 -3.38 6.85
CA ALA A 99 13.32 -3.08 8.25
C ALA A 99 13.46 -4.38 9.09
N ALA A 100 12.62 -5.39 8.85
CA ALA A 100 12.75 -6.71 9.48
C ALA A 100 14.11 -7.36 9.20
N HIS A 101 14.59 -7.29 7.94
CA HIS A 101 15.92 -7.74 7.56
C HIS A 101 17.03 -6.99 8.33
N ARG A 102 16.92 -5.66 8.44
CA ARG A 102 17.87 -4.84 9.23
C ARG A 102 17.82 -5.13 10.72
N MET A 103 16.72 -5.69 11.23
CA MET A 103 16.57 -6.18 12.59
C MET A 103 17.14 -7.60 12.80
N GLY A 104 17.66 -8.25 11.74
CA GLY A 104 18.30 -9.55 11.79
C GLY A 104 17.47 -10.72 11.25
N LEU A 105 16.30 -10.45 10.63
CA LEU A 105 15.58 -11.51 9.92
C LEU A 105 16.41 -11.96 8.71
N PRO A 106 16.72 -13.28 8.56
CA PRO A 106 17.54 -13.76 7.46
C PRO A 106 16.75 -13.79 6.14
N VAL A 107 16.66 -12.63 5.49
CA VAL A 107 16.01 -12.50 4.19
C VAL A 107 17.05 -12.59 3.09
N GLU A 108 16.82 -13.49 2.12
CA GLU A 108 17.68 -13.66 0.96
C GLU A 108 17.30 -12.73 -0.19
N GLN A 109 15.99 -12.53 -0.40
CA GLN A 109 15.49 -11.72 -1.51
C GLN A 109 14.15 -11.09 -1.21
N PHE A 110 13.97 -9.83 -1.63
CA PHE A 110 12.67 -9.18 -1.82
C PHE A 110 12.40 -9.00 -3.31
N ILE A 111 11.25 -9.46 -3.78
CA ILE A 111 10.81 -9.25 -5.16
C ILE A 111 9.66 -8.26 -5.14
N VAL A 112 9.88 -7.10 -5.72
CA VAL A 112 8.88 -6.03 -5.85
C VAL A 112 8.01 -6.30 -7.06
N GLY A 113 6.75 -6.58 -6.85
CA GLY A 113 5.77 -6.79 -7.92
C GLY A 113 5.05 -5.50 -8.29
N SER A 114 5.11 -5.10 -9.55
CA SER A 114 4.41 -3.95 -10.12
C SER A 114 3.38 -4.40 -11.17
N ASN A 115 2.33 -3.60 -11.36
CA ASN A 115 1.43 -3.74 -12.51
C ASN A 115 1.99 -2.99 -13.73
N ALA A 116 1.14 -2.55 -14.66
CA ALA A 116 1.55 -1.74 -15.82
C ALA A 116 2.23 -0.42 -15.41
N ASN A 117 2.00 0.07 -14.19
CA ASN A 117 2.67 1.23 -13.60
C ASN A 117 3.95 0.78 -12.90
N ASP A 118 4.99 0.57 -13.65
CA ASP A 118 6.17 -0.24 -13.30
C ASP A 118 7.41 0.56 -12.85
N ILE A 119 7.22 1.78 -12.37
CA ILE A 119 8.35 2.67 -12.00
C ILE A 119 9.34 2.01 -11.02
N LEU A 120 8.85 1.20 -10.08
CA LEU A 120 9.71 0.48 -9.14
C LEU A 120 10.47 -0.68 -9.82
N ALA A 121 9.82 -1.43 -10.69
CA ALA A 121 10.48 -2.50 -11.44
C ALA A 121 11.58 -1.92 -12.34
N ARG A 122 11.31 -0.84 -13.07
CA ARG A 122 12.29 -0.11 -13.88
C ARG A 122 13.47 0.41 -13.06
N PHE A 123 13.21 0.88 -11.82
CA PHE A 123 14.30 1.30 -10.94
C PHE A 123 15.27 0.13 -10.63
N PHE A 124 14.75 -1.02 -10.24
CA PHE A 124 15.61 -2.18 -9.95
C PHE A 124 16.29 -2.74 -11.20
N GLU A 125 15.77 -2.46 -12.39
CA GLU A 125 16.39 -2.83 -13.67
C GLU A 125 17.48 -1.84 -14.14
N SER A 126 17.29 -0.53 -13.93
CA SER A 126 18.14 0.50 -14.54
C SER A 126 18.86 1.44 -13.56
N GLY A 127 18.36 1.52 -12.32
CA GLY A 127 18.77 2.54 -11.35
C GLY A 127 18.10 3.89 -11.56
N ALA A 128 17.22 4.02 -12.56
CA ALA A 128 16.52 5.25 -12.85
C ALA A 128 15.05 5.17 -12.42
N MET A 129 14.54 6.27 -11.89
CA MET A 129 13.10 6.54 -11.76
C MET A 129 12.71 7.63 -12.72
N GLU A 130 11.76 7.34 -13.57
CA GLU A 130 11.21 8.27 -14.55
C GLU A 130 9.68 8.18 -14.52
N ILE A 131 9.00 9.30 -14.29
CA ILE A 131 7.55 9.39 -14.23
C ILE A 131 6.99 9.17 -15.64
N ASP A 132 6.03 8.26 -15.75
CA ASP A 132 5.25 8.02 -16.95
C ASP A 132 3.76 8.30 -16.68
N THR A 133 2.94 8.19 -17.71
CA THR A 133 1.48 8.30 -17.56
C THR A 133 0.95 7.16 -16.70
N VAL A 134 0.12 7.49 -15.70
CA VAL A 134 -0.57 6.48 -14.89
C VAL A 134 -1.63 5.78 -15.75
N VAL A 135 -1.56 4.46 -15.83
CA VAL A 135 -2.52 3.61 -16.52
C VAL A 135 -3.45 2.97 -15.49
N PRO A 136 -4.77 3.17 -15.59
CA PRO A 136 -5.73 2.47 -14.74
C PRO A 136 -5.68 0.96 -14.96
N THR A 137 -5.58 0.17 -13.89
CA THR A 137 -5.48 -1.29 -13.93
C THR A 137 -6.51 -1.98 -13.03
N ILE A 138 -6.57 -3.32 -13.08
CA ILE A 138 -7.36 -4.14 -12.15
C ILE A 138 -6.75 -4.23 -10.74
N SER A 139 -5.54 -3.72 -10.53
CA SER A 139 -4.85 -3.63 -9.24
C SER A 139 -4.59 -2.17 -8.83
N PRO A 140 -5.64 -1.36 -8.61
CA PRO A 140 -5.56 0.10 -8.55
C PRO A 140 -4.70 0.65 -7.40
N SER A 141 -4.41 -0.12 -6.37
CA SER A 141 -3.53 0.33 -5.29
C SER A 141 -2.05 0.46 -5.71
N MET A 142 -1.71 -0.06 -6.90
CA MET A 142 -0.39 0.07 -7.53
C MET A 142 -0.38 1.03 -8.72
N ASP A 143 -1.50 1.71 -9.04
CA ASP A 143 -1.62 2.69 -10.13
C ASP A 143 -0.97 4.01 -9.71
N ILE A 144 0.35 4.02 -9.60
CA ILE A 144 1.14 5.16 -9.17
C ILE A 144 2.42 5.30 -10.01
N GLN A 145 2.92 6.54 -10.11
CA GLN A 145 4.25 6.85 -10.65
C GLN A 145 5.14 7.56 -9.63
N ILE A 146 4.64 7.80 -8.40
CA ILE A 146 5.43 8.33 -7.28
C ILE A 146 5.21 7.43 -6.07
N SER A 147 6.28 6.76 -5.64
CA SER A 147 6.24 5.80 -4.53
C SER A 147 6.66 6.46 -3.22
N SER A 148 5.70 6.74 -2.34
CA SER A 148 5.85 7.63 -1.18
C SER A 148 6.86 7.16 -0.11
N ASN A 149 7.16 5.86 0.01
CA ASN A 149 8.13 5.36 0.99
C ASN A 149 9.46 4.93 0.36
N PHE A 150 9.60 5.07 -0.95
CA PHE A 150 10.84 4.74 -1.63
C PHE A 150 12.01 5.62 -1.15
N GLU A 151 11.72 6.85 -0.75
CA GLU A 151 12.69 7.76 -0.13
C GLU A 151 13.40 7.15 1.09
N ARG A 152 12.75 6.24 1.80
CA ARG A 152 13.34 5.55 2.95
C ARG A 152 14.43 4.57 2.53
N LEU A 153 14.27 3.90 1.39
CA LEU A 153 15.32 3.07 0.80
C LEU A 153 16.46 3.93 0.26
N LEU A 154 16.14 5.04 -0.42
CA LEU A 154 17.16 6.01 -0.86
C LEU A 154 17.98 6.54 0.32
N PHE A 155 17.36 6.82 1.45
CA PHE A 155 18.05 7.26 2.66
C PHE A 155 19.10 6.22 3.13
N GLU A 156 18.73 4.95 3.15
CA GLU A 156 19.69 3.88 3.50
C GLU A 156 20.77 3.69 2.43
N LEU A 157 20.42 3.75 1.13
CA LEU A 157 21.38 3.66 0.02
C LEU A 157 22.38 4.83 -0.02
N TYR A 158 21.94 6.01 0.43
CA TYR A 158 22.78 7.22 0.54
C TYR A 158 23.48 7.32 1.91
N ASP A 159 23.66 6.19 2.62
CA ASP A 159 24.33 6.12 3.91
C ASP A 159 23.76 7.13 4.93
N ARG A 160 22.43 7.35 4.85
CA ARG A 160 21.63 8.25 5.69
C ARG A 160 21.91 9.74 5.47
N ASP A 161 22.46 10.12 4.32
CA ASP A 161 22.55 11.54 3.92
C ASP A 161 21.18 12.12 3.54
N GLY A 162 20.47 12.68 4.52
CA GLY A 162 19.17 13.31 4.30
C GLY A 162 19.22 14.50 3.33
N ALA A 163 20.34 15.23 3.27
CA ALA A 163 20.50 16.35 2.33
C ALA A 163 20.57 15.83 0.88
N ARG A 164 21.25 14.70 0.65
CA ARG A 164 21.29 14.04 -0.66
C ARG A 164 19.90 13.54 -1.05
N VAL A 165 19.17 12.88 -0.15
CA VAL A 165 17.76 12.45 -0.39
C VAL A 165 16.92 13.66 -0.79
N ALA A 166 16.97 14.76 -0.03
CA ALA A 166 16.17 15.96 -0.31
C ALA A 166 16.48 16.53 -1.71
N ARG A 167 17.77 16.61 -2.09
CA ARG A 167 18.16 17.05 -3.45
C ARG A 167 17.59 16.13 -4.53
N THR A 168 17.76 14.81 -4.38
CA THR A 168 17.26 13.81 -5.34
C THR A 168 15.73 13.92 -5.50
N LEU A 169 14.99 14.04 -4.40
CA LEU A 169 13.54 14.15 -4.46
C LEU A 169 13.06 15.50 -5.01
N ASN A 170 13.81 16.59 -4.80
CA ASN A 170 13.52 17.89 -5.44
C ASN A 170 13.72 17.80 -6.95
N THR A 171 14.82 17.21 -7.41
CA THR A 171 15.05 16.94 -8.84
C THR A 171 13.93 16.06 -9.41
N PHE A 172 13.55 15.00 -8.71
CA PHE A 172 12.45 14.14 -9.15
C PHE A 172 11.11 14.89 -9.29
N ARG A 173 10.83 15.85 -8.40
CA ARG A 173 9.62 16.69 -8.49
C ARG A 173 9.68 17.70 -9.63
N SER A 174 10.86 18.29 -9.91
CA SER A 174 11.02 19.31 -10.97
C SER A 174 11.14 18.69 -12.36
N ASP A 175 11.91 17.61 -12.47
CA ASP A 175 12.35 17.06 -13.77
C ASP A 175 11.61 15.77 -14.14
N GLY A 176 10.82 15.21 -13.20
CA GLY A 176 10.11 13.95 -13.39
C GLY A 176 11.00 12.70 -13.35
N GLN A 177 12.31 12.86 -13.12
CA GLN A 177 13.26 11.75 -13.16
C GLN A 177 14.47 11.96 -12.24
N PHE A 178 15.08 10.84 -11.85
CA PHE A 178 16.42 10.78 -11.27
C PHE A 178 17.04 9.41 -11.51
N ALA A 179 18.36 9.31 -11.36
CA ALA A 179 19.05 8.03 -11.36
C ALA A 179 20.04 7.95 -10.18
N VAL A 180 20.30 6.74 -9.73
CA VAL A 180 21.34 6.44 -8.74
C VAL A 180 22.60 5.94 -9.44
N ASP A 181 23.75 6.03 -8.76
CA ASP A 181 25.01 5.51 -9.26
C ASP A 181 24.96 3.98 -9.37
N ALA A 182 25.81 3.42 -10.24
CA ALA A 182 25.88 1.98 -10.48
C ALA A 182 26.15 1.16 -9.19
N ASP A 183 27.01 1.66 -8.31
CA ASP A 183 27.32 1.01 -7.03
C ASP A 183 26.10 0.98 -6.09
N MET A 184 25.29 2.02 -6.10
CA MET A 184 24.04 2.04 -5.33
C MET A 184 23.01 1.08 -5.88
N LEU A 185 22.88 1.01 -7.20
CA LEU A 185 22.02 0.02 -7.83
C LEU A 185 22.49 -1.40 -7.50
N ALA A 186 23.80 -1.64 -7.54
CA ALA A 186 24.35 -2.94 -7.16
C ALA A 186 24.01 -3.29 -5.70
N ARG A 187 24.20 -2.35 -4.77
CA ARG A 187 23.81 -2.52 -3.35
C ARG A 187 22.31 -2.80 -3.18
N ALA A 188 21.45 -2.08 -3.91
CA ALA A 188 20.01 -2.35 -3.87
C ALA A 188 19.70 -3.76 -4.37
N ARG A 189 20.34 -4.19 -5.45
CA ARG A 189 20.17 -5.49 -6.08
C ARG A 189 20.75 -6.66 -5.29
N GLU A 190 21.54 -6.44 -4.26
CA GLU A 190 21.98 -7.52 -3.35
C GLU A 190 20.76 -8.25 -2.77
N ILE A 191 19.73 -7.51 -2.39
CA ILE A 191 18.56 -8.05 -1.71
C ILE A 191 17.24 -7.82 -2.47
N PHE A 192 17.17 -6.80 -3.34
CA PHE A 192 15.96 -6.48 -4.08
C PHE A 192 16.03 -6.99 -5.52
N ASP A 193 14.83 -7.23 -6.07
CA ASP A 193 14.55 -7.44 -7.47
C ASP A 193 13.17 -6.85 -7.80
N GLY A 194 12.89 -6.59 -9.07
CA GLY A 194 11.60 -6.03 -9.49
C GLY A 194 11.08 -6.70 -10.75
N GLY A 195 9.78 -6.91 -10.80
CA GLY A 195 9.10 -7.42 -11.97
C GLY A 195 7.74 -6.77 -12.17
N ARG A 196 7.24 -6.84 -13.40
CA ARG A 196 5.93 -6.29 -13.76
C ARG A 196 5.05 -7.32 -14.43
N TYR A 197 3.73 -7.17 -14.24
CA TYR A 197 2.72 -7.97 -14.91
C TYR A 197 1.57 -7.09 -15.41
N THR A 198 1.14 -7.33 -16.66
CA THR A 198 -0.01 -6.65 -17.24
C THR A 198 -1.32 -7.22 -16.67
N ASP A 199 -2.43 -6.51 -16.91
CA ASP A 199 -3.76 -6.99 -16.53
C ASP A 199 -4.10 -8.36 -17.12
N ASP A 200 -3.76 -8.59 -18.39
CA ASP A 200 -4.03 -9.88 -19.06
C ASP A 200 -3.21 -11.02 -18.44
N GLN A 201 -1.94 -10.78 -18.15
CA GLN A 201 -1.10 -11.75 -17.46
C GLN A 201 -1.60 -12.02 -16.04
N THR A 202 -2.07 -10.98 -15.36
CA THR A 202 -2.64 -11.08 -14.00
C THR A 202 -3.94 -11.88 -14.01
N ARG A 203 -4.85 -11.64 -14.96
CA ARG A 203 -6.09 -12.43 -15.13
C ARG A 203 -5.77 -13.89 -15.45
N ALA A 204 -4.83 -14.14 -16.36
CA ALA A 204 -4.41 -15.48 -16.70
C ALA A 204 -3.85 -16.24 -15.48
N LEU A 205 -3.09 -15.56 -14.62
CA LEU A 205 -2.58 -16.16 -13.39
C LEU A 205 -3.69 -16.46 -12.39
N ILE A 206 -4.66 -15.57 -12.19
CA ILE A 206 -5.81 -15.80 -11.30
C ILE A 206 -6.58 -17.05 -11.77
N ALA A 207 -6.88 -17.14 -13.07
CA ALA A 207 -7.57 -18.29 -13.66
C ALA A 207 -6.79 -19.61 -13.46
N ASP A 208 -5.50 -19.63 -13.80
CA ASP A 208 -4.63 -20.79 -13.67
C ASP A 208 -4.49 -21.25 -12.21
N HIS A 209 -4.29 -20.27 -11.31
CA HIS A 209 -4.17 -20.57 -9.88
C HIS A 209 -5.45 -21.17 -9.32
N TYR A 210 -6.60 -20.55 -9.62
CA TYR A 210 -7.90 -21.06 -9.19
C TYR A 210 -8.17 -22.47 -9.74
N ALA A 211 -7.92 -22.70 -11.01
CA ALA A 211 -8.12 -24.03 -11.62
C ALA A 211 -7.26 -25.13 -10.97
N LYS A 212 -6.06 -24.79 -10.47
CA LYS A 212 -5.13 -25.74 -9.86
C LYS A 212 -5.35 -25.94 -8.37
N THR A 213 -5.84 -24.96 -7.66
CA THR A 213 -5.85 -24.96 -6.18
C THR A 213 -7.24 -24.78 -5.58
N GLY A 214 -8.21 -24.24 -6.34
CA GLY A 214 -9.50 -23.82 -5.83
C GLY A 214 -9.46 -22.52 -5.00
N GLU A 215 -8.28 -21.86 -4.89
CA GLU A 215 -8.11 -20.63 -4.13
C GLU A 215 -8.21 -19.39 -5.04
N LEU A 216 -9.06 -18.43 -4.67
CA LEU A 216 -9.19 -17.16 -5.38
C LEU A 216 -8.13 -16.18 -4.90
N LEU A 217 -7.51 -15.48 -5.84
CA LEU A 217 -6.57 -14.39 -5.56
C LEU A 217 -7.18 -13.05 -5.96
N ASP A 218 -6.88 -12.01 -5.18
CA ASP A 218 -7.07 -10.64 -5.66
C ASP A 218 -5.98 -10.24 -6.67
N PRO A 219 -6.22 -9.23 -7.52
CA PRO A 219 -5.26 -8.87 -8.56
C PRO A 219 -3.87 -8.46 -8.05
N HIS A 220 -3.78 -7.84 -6.87
CA HIS A 220 -2.49 -7.43 -6.30
C HIS A 220 -1.69 -8.65 -5.84
N THR A 221 -2.32 -9.56 -5.11
CA THR A 221 -1.72 -10.82 -4.69
C THR A 221 -1.27 -11.65 -5.90
N ALA A 222 -2.06 -11.64 -6.98
CA ALA A 222 -1.72 -12.33 -8.22
C ALA A 222 -0.42 -11.77 -8.84
N VAL A 223 -0.23 -10.46 -8.89
CA VAL A 223 1.04 -9.85 -9.33
C VAL A 223 2.20 -10.30 -8.44
N GLY A 224 2.03 -10.29 -7.11
CA GLY A 224 3.04 -10.77 -6.16
C GLY A 224 3.43 -12.23 -6.40
N LEU A 225 2.43 -13.09 -6.61
CA LEU A 225 2.65 -14.51 -6.91
C LEU A 225 3.35 -14.71 -8.28
N ALA A 226 2.98 -13.90 -9.28
CA ALA A 226 3.59 -13.97 -10.61
C ALA A 226 5.09 -13.66 -10.55
N VAL A 227 5.47 -12.52 -9.93
CA VAL A 227 6.88 -12.15 -9.81
C VAL A 227 7.67 -13.14 -8.94
N SER A 228 7.02 -13.75 -7.94
CA SER A 228 7.65 -14.80 -7.13
C SER A 228 8.10 -16.00 -7.96
N ARG A 229 7.35 -16.34 -8.99
CA ARG A 229 7.67 -17.47 -9.88
C ARG A 229 8.75 -17.13 -10.90
N SER A 230 8.76 -15.91 -11.42
CA SER A 230 9.64 -15.48 -12.53
C SER A 230 10.98 -14.90 -12.07
N HIS A 231 11.06 -14.32 -10.87
CA HIS A 231 12.24 -13.60 -10.36
C HIS A 231 12.94 -14.28 -9.18
N ARG A 232 12.47 -15.47 -8.79
CA ARG A 232 13.08 -16.23 -7.68
C ARG A 232 14.49 -16.67 -8.04
N ARG A 233 15.49 -16.23 -7.26
CA ARG A 233 16.92 -16.54 -7.48
C ARG A 233 17.29 -17.96 -7.03
N ASN A 234 16.72 -18.39 -5.92
CA ASN A 234 17.07 -19.67 -5.30
C ASN A 234 15.80 -20.51 -5.04
N SER A 235 15.68 -21.64 -5.74
CA SER A 235 14.53 -22.51 -5.62
C SER A 235 14.47 -23.29 -4.29
N SER A 236 15.58 -23.41 -3.56
CA SER A 236 15.65 -24.08 -2.26
C SER A 236 15.22 -23.19 -1.10
N THR A 237 15.31 -21.86 -1.24
CA THR A 237 14.86 -20.91 -0.22
C THR A 237 13.33 -20.77 -0.26
N PRO A 238 12.62 -20.90 0.87
CA PRO A 238 11.19 -20.64 0.92
C PRO A 238 10.86 -19.24 0.39
N MET A 239 9.85 -19.18 -0.48
CA MET A 239 9.33 -17.93 -1.02
C MET A 239 7.93 -17.68 -0.45
N VAL A 240 7.76 -16.54 0.19
CA VAL A 240 6.48 -16.07 0.73
C VAL A 240 5.94 -14.96 -0.18
N ALA A 241 4.85 -15.22 -0.89
CA ALA A 241 4.11 -14.18 -1.60
C ALA A 241 3.10 -13.55 -0.64
N LEU A 242 3.14 -12.21 -0.48
CA LEU A 242 2.24 -11.53 0.44
C LEU A 242 0.86 -11.34 -0.19
N ALA A 243 -0.18 -11.86 0.47
CA ALA A 243 -1.57 -11.62 0.12
C ALA A 243 -2.03 -10.30 0.75
N THR A 244 -2.09 -9.23 -0.04
CA THR A 244 -2.30 -7.86 0.45
C THR A 244 -3.76 -7.42 0.46
N ALA A 245 -4.65 -8.16 -0.18
CA ALA A 245 -6.08 -7.90 -0.18
C ALA A 245 -6.90 -9.20 -0.25
N HIS A 246 -8.16 -9.11 0.15
CA HIS A 246 -9.11 -10.20 -0.05
C HIS A 246 -9.76 -10.08 -1.44
N PRO A 247 -9.99 -11.20 -2.17
CA PRO A 247 -10.60 -11.18 -3.51
C PRO A 247 -11.93 -10.41 -3.58
N ALA A 248 -12.75 -10.47 -2.55
CA ALA A 248 -14.03 -9.75 -2.46
C ALA A 248 -13.92 -8.21 -2.52
N LYS A 249 -12.73 -7.64 -2.42
CA LYS A 249 -12.52 -6.19 -2.62
C LYS A 249 -12.52 -5.79 -4.09
N PHE A 250 -12.27 -6.74 -4.99
CA PHE A 250 -12.15 -6.55 -6.42
C PHE A 250 -13.00 -7.57 -7.18
N PRO A 251 -14.32 -7.68 -6.85
CA PRO A 251 -15.13 -8.81 -7.27
C PRO A 251 -15.25 -8.91 -8.79
N GLU A 252 -15.39 -7.79 -9.49
CA GLU A 252 -15.55 -7.78 -10.95
C GLU A 252 -14.27 -8.30 -11.66
N ALA A 253 -13.09 -7.91 -11.17
CA ALA A 253 -11.83 -8.35 -11.75
C ALA A 253 -11.58 -9.84 -11.49
N VAL A 254 -11.92 -10.32 -10.30
CA VAL A 254 -11.75 -11.73 -9.91
C VAL A 254 -12.74 -12.62 -10.65
N GLU A 255 -14.01 -12.23 -10.73
CA GLU A 255 -15.03 -12.98 -11.47
C GLU A 255 -14.71 -13.05 -12.97
N ALA A 256 -14.32 -11.93 -13.57
CA ALA A 256 -13.91 -11.89 -14.98
C ALA A 256 -12.72 -12.79 -15.29
N ALA A 257 -11.82 -13.01 -14.32
CA ALA A 257 -10.66 -13.87 -14.49
C ALA A 257 -10.95 -15.34 -14.20
N SER A 258 -11.70 -15.65 -13.13
CA SER A 258 -11.88 -17.02 -12.61
C SER A 258 -13.24 -17.66 -12.98
N GLY A 259 -14.21 -16.84 -13.41
CA GLY A 259 -15.61 -17.27 -13.56
C GLY A 259 -16.38 -17.41 -12.23
N VAL A 260 -15.76 -17.02 -11.11
CA VAL A 260 -16.34 -17.14 -9.77
C VAL A 260 -16.41 -15.81 -9.07
N TYR A 261 -17.60 -15.40 -8.64
CA TYR A 261 -17.78 -14.21 -7.82
C TYR A 261 -17.26 -14.47 -6.39
N PRO A 262 -16.30 -13.69 -5.89
CA PRO A 262 -15.70 -13.93 -4.59
C PRO A 262 -16.64 -13.56 -3.44
N GLY A 263 -16.94 -14.53 -2.57
CA GLY A 263 -17.73 -14.29 -1.37
C GLY A 263 -17.02 -13.41 -0.35
N LEU A 264 -17.80 -12.71 0.49
CA LEU A 264 -17.24 -11.97 1.62
C LEU A 264 -16.63 -12.94 2.65
N PRO A 265 -15.59 -12.52 3.40
CA PRO A 265 -15.08 -13.30 4.51
C PRO A 265 -16.14 -13.42 5.62
N ALA A 266 -16.14 -14.53 6.36
CA ALA A 266 -17.18 -14.88 7.32
C ALA A 266 -17.50 -13.76 8.35
N HIS A 267 -16.47 -13.03 8.81
CA HIS A 267 -16.62 -11.93 9.77
C HIS A 267 -17.23 -10.65 9.16
N MET A 268 -17.45 -10.63 7.85
CA MET A 268 -18.06 -9.53 7.10
C MET A 268 -19.26 -9.99 6.26
N ALA A 269 -19.79 -11.18 6.53
CA ALA A 269 -20.90 -11.76 5.75
C ALA A 269 -22.14 -10.86 5.74
N ASP A 270 -22.35 -10.09 6.79
CA ASP A 270 -23.44 -9.14 6.98
C ASP A 270 -23.12 -7.71 6.49
N LEU A 271 -22.00 -7.49 5.79
CA LEU A 271 -21.54 -6.14 5.40
C LEU A 271 -22.60 -5.34 4.63
N PHE A 272 -23.38 -6.01 3.78
CA PHE A 272 -24.40 -5.37 2.96
C PHE A 272 -25.70 -5.08 3.73
N ASP A 273 -25.90 -5.69 4.89
CA ASP A 273 -27.05 -5.50 5.77
C ASP A 273 -26.78 -4.42 6.83
N ARG A 274 -25.53 -4.00 7.01
CA ARG A 274 -25.15 -2.97 7.99
C ARG A 274 -25.54 -1.58 7.52
N ASP A 275 -25.99 -0.73 8.44
CA ASP A 275 -26.27 0.68 8.18
C ASP A 275 -24.99 1.43 7.82
N GLU A 276 -25.08 2.32 6.83
CA GLU A 276 -23.97 3.19 6.43
C GLU A 276 -24.09 4.56 7.09
N LEU A 277 -23.02 5.02 7.73
CA LEU A 277 -22.88 6.39 8.24
C LEU A 277 -21.98 7.19 7.34
N ILE A 278 -22.55 8.06 6.53
CA ILE A 278 -21.82 8.92 5.60
C ILE A 278 -22.22 10.37 5.80
N ASN A 279 -21.24 11.23 6.07
CA ASN A 279 -21.45 12.66 6.14
C ASN A 279 -21.04 13.28 4.79
N VAL A 280 -22.00 13.71 4.00
CA VAL A 280 -21.71 14.38 2.72
C VAL A 280 -21.40 15.85 2.98
N ILE A 281 -20.21 16.30 2.59
CA ILE A 281 -19.72 17.67 2.81
C ILE A 281 -19.32 18.28 1.47
N PRO A 282 -19.61 19.57 1.21
CA PRO A 282 -19.14 20.27 0.04
C PRO A 282 -17.59 20.25 -0.05
N ASN A 283 -17.06 20.38 -1.27
CA ASN A 283 -15.62 20.57 -1.49
C ASN A 283 -15.21 21.98 -1.04
N ASP A 284 -15.23 22.20 0.26
CA ASP A 284 -14.91 23.45 0.93
C ASP A 284 -14.11 23.18 2.21
N LEU A 285 -12.91 23.75 2.29
CA LEU A 285 -12.01 23.54 3.41
C LEU A 285 -12.61 24.02 4.75
N ALA A 286 -13.38 25.11 4.75
CA ALA A 286 -13.98 25.66 5.97
C ALA A 286 -15.10 24.73 6.48
N ALA A 287 -15.89 24.16 5.58
CA ALA A 287 -16.91 23.17 5.93
C ALA A 287 -16.30 21.91 6.56
N VAL A 288 -15.20 21.40 6.00
CA VAL A 288 -14.49 20.23 6.56
C VAL A 288 -13.87 20.56 7.93
N ARG A 289 -13.26 21.75 8.08
CA ARG A 289 -12.72 22.22 9.38
C ARG A 289 -13.81 22.30 10.44
N GLY A 290 -14.92 22.95 10.12
CA GLY A 290 -16.07 23.07 11.03
C GLY A 290 -16.58 21.72 11.48
N PHE A 291 -16.71 20.76 10.55
CA PHE A 291 -17.12 19.41 10.88
C PHE A 291 -16.17 18.74 11.88
N ILE A 292 -14.84 18.84 11.66
CA ILE A 292 -13.82 18.27 12.56
C ILE A 292 -13.91 18.92 13.95
N GLU A 293 -13.97 20.25 14.02
CA GLU A 293 -14.03 20.99 15.28
C GLU A 293 -15.28 20.66 16.11
N ASP A 294 -16.42 20.51 15.47
CA ASP A 294 -17.66 20.15 16.15
C ASP A 294 -17.63 18.71 16.71
N ARG A 295 -17.01 17.78 15.99
CA ARG A 295 -16.86 16.40 16.47
C ARG A 295 -15.83 16.29 17.59
N ALA A 296 -14.74 17.04 17.55
CA ALA A 296 -13.76 17.07 18.62
C ALA A 296 -14.34 17.62 19.92
N LYS A 297 -15.11 18.71 19.88
CA LYS A 297 -15.80 19.24 21.07
C LYS A 297 -16.74 18.24 21.71
N ASN A 298 -17.47 17.47 20.89
CA ASN A 298 -18.37 16.44 21.38
C ASN A 298 -17.64 15.25 22.01
N ALA A 299 -16.43 14.90 21.50
CA ALA A 299 -15.60 13.85 22.07
C ALA A 299 -15.11 14.23 23.48
N ASP A 300 -14.68 15.49 23.69
CA ASP A 300 -14.27 15.97 25.00
C ASP A 300 -15.39 15.96 26.04
N SER A 301 -16.63 16.17 25.60
CA SER A 301 -17.82 16.10 26.48
C SER A 301 -18.20 14.69 26.88
N ILE A 302 -17.84 13.68 26.09
CA ILE A 302 -18.08 12.25 26.37
C ILE A 302 -16.92 11.64 27.20
N GLY A 303 -15.68 12.09 26.98
CA GLY A 303 -14.50 11.62 27.71
C GLY A 303 -14.38 12.13 29.16
N GLY A 304 -15.12 13.16 29.52
CA GLY A 304 -15.16 13.71 30.88
C GLY A 304 -16.01 12.90 31.89
N ALA A 305 -16.61 11.79 31.48
CA ALA A 305 -17.46 10.94 32.31
C ALA A 305 -16.92 9.52 32.48
N ALA A 306 -15.59 9.36 32.62
CA ALA A 306 -15.00 8.09 33.08
C ALA A 306 -14.61 8.21 34.56
N PRO A 307 -14.98 7.23 35.41
CA PRO A 307 -14.80 7.25 36.86
C PRO A 307 -13.35 7.16 37.31
#